data_13f4860937ad63d549e3e42ec499500a
#
_entry.id   13f4860937ad63d549e3e42ec499500a
#
_cell.length_a   1.000
_cell.length_b   1.000
_cell.length_c   1.000
_cell.angle_alpha   90.00
_cell.angle_beta   90.00
_cell.angle_gamma   90.00
#
_symmetry.space_group_name_H-M   'P 1'
#
loop_
_entity.id
_entity.type
_entity.pdbx_description
1 polymer ?
#
loop_
_entity_poly.entity_id
_entity_poly.type
_entity_poly.pdbx_seq_one_letter_code
_entity_poly.pdbx_strand_id
1 'polypeptide(L)'
;LSPEEIHNLIQETYYTANDVGAKLFGFNNTMNPKHYKPQKPFVANGYINACAFGLLKDPNLYFSKKTVACESHWINLLNAYYNRYSFIDTRYAFRQKPNSTFILEGGQTMKRSTITEKRDTLFLKMMFGDSIQTKKGQKDSKLHHRYQRKLNIKL
;
A
#
# COMPACT_ATOMS: atom_id res chain seq x y z
N LEU A 1 13.60 -10.79 12.78
CA LEU A 1 14.77 -10.32 12.03
C LEU A 1 15.51 -9.26 12.85
N SER A 2 16.83 -9.30 12.84
CA SER A 2 17.69 -8.24 13.38
C SER A 2 17.60 -6.97 12.50
N PRO A 3 18.04 -5.80 12.99
CA PRO A 3 18.12 -4.61 12.17
C PRO A 3 18.96 -4.78 10.90
N GLU A 4 20.06 -5.53 10.98
CA GLU A 4 20.93 -5.82 9.85
C GLU A 4 20.25 -6.74 8.83
N GLU A 5 19.57 -7.79 9.27
CA GLU A 5 18.79 -8.67 8.40
C GLU A 5 17.66 -7.90 7.69
N ILE A 6 17.01 -6.95 8.38
CA ILE A 6 15.99 -6.09 7.77
C ILE A 6 16.60 -5.17 6.72
N HIS A 7 17.77 -4.58 7.01
CA HIS A 7 18.49 -3.73 6.07
C HIS A 7 18.83 -4.52 4.79
N ASN A 8 19.45 -5.68 4.95
CA ASN A 8 19.85 -6.55 3.84
C ASN A 8 18.63 -7.00 3.01
N LEU A 9 17.55 -7.39 3.68
CA LEU A 9 16.30 -7.75 3.01
C LEU A 9 15.75 -6.61 2.14
N ILE A 10 15.71 -5.39 2.68
CA ILE A 10 15.20 -4.24 1.92
C ILE A 10 16.11 -3.96 0.73
N GLN A 11 17.42 -4.04 0.91
CA GLN A 11 18.41 -3.79 -0.12
C GLN A 11 18.35 -4.84 -1.23
N GLU A 12 18.28 -6.12 -0.88
CA GLU A 12 18.12 -7.22 -1.86
C GLU A 12 16.80 -7.07 -2.65
N THR A 13 15.71 -6.74 -1.96
CA THR A 13 14.42 -6.51 -2.61
C THR A 13 14.48 -5.32 -3.56
N TYR A 14 15.19 -4.25 -3.19
CA TYR A 14 15.42 -3.09 -4.04
C TYR A 14 16.21 -3.48 -5.31
N TYR A 15 17.33 -4.20 -5.17
CA TYR A 15 18.12 -4.62 -6.33
C TYR A 15 17.31 -5.52 -7.26
N THR A 16 16.62 -6.51 -6.70
CA THR A 16 15.76 -7.39 -7.50
C THR A 16 14.67 -6.61 -8.23
N ALA A 17 14.00 -5.68 -7.54
CA ALA A 17 12.99 -4.82 -8.16
C ALA A 17 13.57 -3.97 -9.29
N ASN A 18 14.78 -3.42 -9.10
CA ASN A 18 15.46 -2.64 -10.12
C ASN A 18 15.82 -3.49 -11.33
N ASP A 19 16.35 -4.68 -11.13
CA ASP A 19 16.76 -5.59 -12.20
C ASP A 19 15.59 -6.05 -13.07
N VAL A 20 14.41 -6.27 -12.46
CA VAL A 20 13.19 -6.57 -13.21
C VAL A 20 12.48 -5.32 -13.74
N GLY A 21 13.00 -4.12 -13.49
CA GLY A 21 12.46 -2.84 -13.96
C GLY A 21 11.24 -2.33 -13.20
N ALA A 22 10.88 -2.93 -12.06
CA ALA A 22 9.77 -2.45 -11.23
C ALA A 22 10.08 -1.10 -10.59
N LYS A 23 9.11 -0.20 -10.55
CA LYS A 23 9.26 1.14 -9.95
C LYS A 23 8.68 1.25 -8.55
N LEU A 24 7.81 0.32 -8.20
CA LEU A 24 7.23 0.18 -6.87
C LEU A 24 7.49 -1.25 -6.39
N PHE A 25 8.07 -1.38 -5.21
CA PHE A 25 8.27 -2.68 -4.57
C PHE A 25 7.80 -2.69 -3.12
N GLY A 26 7.55 -3.86 -2.59
CA GLY A 26 7.12 -4.03 -1.21
C GLY A 26 7.03 -5.48 -0.78
N PHE A 27 6.31 -5.70 0.31
CA PHE A 27 6.25 -6.97 0.99
C PHE A 27 4.79 -7.43 1.16
N ASN A 28 4.61 -8.65 1.65
CA ASN A 28 3.30 -9.22 1.85
C ASN A 28 2.44 -8.32 2.76
N ASN A 29 1.19 -8.11 2.36
CA ASN A 29 0.24 -7.29 3.10
C ASN A 29 -0.33 -8.00 4.35
N THR A 30 -0.07 -9.28 4.51
CA THR A 30 -0.61 -10.08 5.60
C THR A 30 0.44 -11.04 6.14
N MET A 31 0.44 -11.18 7.45
CA MET A 31 1.25 -12.20 8.15
C MET A 31 0.51 -13.54 8.27
N ASN A 32 -0.67 -13.69 7.70
CA ASN A 32 -1.42 -14.95 7.78
C ASN A 32 -0.75 -16.01 6.87
N PRO A 33 -0.20 -17.10 7.43
CA PRO A 33 0.50 -18.13 6.65
C PRO A 33 -0.36 -18.77 5.57
N LYS A 34 -1.68 -18.77 5.72
CA LYS A 34 -2.63 -19.29 4.71
C LYS A 34 -2.55 -18.56 3.37
N HIS A 35 -2.04 -17.34 3.35
CA HIS A 35 -1.87 -16.55 2.13
C HIS A 35 -0.48 -16.67 1.51
N TYR A 36 0.46 -17.31 2.22
CA TYR A 36 1.78 -17.57 1.67
C TYR A 36 1.75 -18.78 0.75
N LYS A 37 2.30 -18.64 -0.44
CA LYS A 37 2.42 -19.70 -1.43
C LYS A 37 3.91 -19.89 -1.75
N PRO A 38 4.54 -20.94 -1.23
CA PRO A 38 5.98 -21.20 -1.42
C PRO A 38 6.39 -21.22 -2.92
N GLN A 39 5.49 -21.68 -3.78
CA GLN A 39 5.71 -21.75 -5.23
C GLN A 39 5.66 -20.37 -5.93
N LYS A 40 5.21 -19.35 -5.22
CA LYS A 40 5.11 -17.97 -5.72
C LYS A 40 5.65 -17.00 -4.68
N PRO A 41 6.96 -17.06 -4.38
CA PRO A 41 7.57 -16.18 -3.38
C PRO A 41 7.57 -14.71 -3.80
N PHE A 42 7.41 -14.46 -5.10
CA PHE A 42 7.31 -13.12 -5.67
C PHE A 42 6.06 -12.99 -6.50
N VAL A 43 5.44 -11.81 -6.48
CA VAL A 43 4.31 -11.48 -7.35
C VAL A 43 4.55 -10.12 -8.00
N ALA A 44 4.16 -10.04 -9.29
CA ALA A 44 4.40 -8.84 -10.11
C ALA A 44 3.24 -7.84 -10.04
N ASN A 45 2.15 -8.19 -9.42
CA ASN A 45 0.97 -7.34 -9.34
C ASN A 45 0.29 -7.48 -7.99
N GLY A 46 -0.38 -6.42 -7.57
CA GLY A 46 -1.08 -6.39 -6.30
C GLY A 46 -0.94 -5.04 -5.61
N TYR A 47 -1.71 -4.88 -4.56
CA TYR A 47 -1.64 -3.70 -3.70
C TYR A 47 -0.47 -3.84 -2.72
N ILE A 48 0.39 -2.84 -2.67
CA ILE A 48 1.46 -2.74 -1.68
C ILE A 48 1.03 -1.81 -0.56
N ASN A 49 1.08 -2.33 0.67
CA ASN A 49 0.68 -1.60 1.86
C ASN A 49 1.75 -0.57 2.28
N ALA A 50 1.30 0.51 2.91
CA ALA A 50 2.16 1.57 3.43
C ALA A 50 3.07 1.16 4.61
N CYS A 51 2.97 -0.07 5.12
CA CYS A 51 3.82 -0.50 6.24
C CYS A 51 5.30 -0.58 5.86
N ALA A 52 5.60 -1.08 4.66
CA ALA A 52 6.95 -1.10 4.12
C ALA A 52 6.86 -1.20 2.59
N PHE A 53 7.41 -0.22 1.91
CA PHE A 53 7.54 -0.20 0.46
C PHE A 53 8.69 0.71 0.04
N GLY A 54 9.16 0.51 -1.17
CA GLY A 54 10.15 1.37 -1.79
C GLY A 54 9.71 1.84 -3.16
N LEU A 55 10.18 3.03 -3.52
CA LEU A 55 10.02 3.63 -4.84
C LEU A 55 11.39 3.76 -5.49
N LEU A 56 11.53 3.24 -6.70
CA LEU A 56 12.64 3.56 -7.57
C LEU A 56 12.34 4.88 -8.29
N LYS A 57 13.38 5.56 -8.70
CA LYS A 57 13.25 6.86 -9.37
C LYS A 57 12.35 6.76 -10.60
N ASP A 58 11.23 7.47 -10.56
CA ASP A 58 10.28 7.61 -11.64
C ASP A 58 9.55 8.95 -11.47
N PRO A 59 9.64 9.88 -12.45
CA PRO A 59 8.99 11.19 -12.35
C PRO A 59 7.47 11.12 -12.28
N ASN A 60 6.87 10.00 -12.69
CA ASN A 60 5.43 9.79 -12.65
C ASN A 60 4.92 9.29 -11.29
N LEU A 61 5.83 8.86 -10.41
CA LEU A 61 5.47 8.39 -9.06
C LEU A 61 5.75 9.48 -8.03
N TYR A 62 4.70 10.12 -7.56
CA TYR A 62 4.78 11.20 -6.57
C TYR A 62 3.64 11.11 -5.55
N PHE A 63 3.85 11.70 -4.38
CA PHE A 63 2.80 11.83 -3.37
C PHE A 63 1.94 13.07 -3.61
N SER A 64 0.63 12.88 -3.70
CA SER A 64 -0.30 13.98 -3.87
C SER A 64 -0.51 14.75 -2.57
N LYS A 65 -0.40 16.08 -2.60
CA LYS A 65 -0.76 16.95 -1.48
C LYS A 65 -2.27 16.93 -1.16
N LYS A 66 -3.08 16.40 -2.07
CA LYS A 66 -4.55 16.31 -1.91
C LYS A 66 -5.00 15.06 -1.17
N THR A 67 -4.10 14.06 -0.96
CA THR A 67 -4.40 12.85 -0.20
C THR A 67 -3.74 12.91 1.17
N VAL A 68 -4.49 12.69 2.23
CA VAL A 68 -4.04 12.73 3.62
C VAL A 68 -4.06 11.32 4.25
N ALA A 69 -5.01 10.49 3.84
CA ALA A 69 -5.23 9.17 4.43
C ALA A 69 -5.09 8.03 3.42
N CYS A 70 -4.78 8.33 2.15
CA CYS A 70 -4.81 7.36 1.05
C CYS A 70 -3.55 7.38 0.19
N GLU A 71 -2.41 7.76 0.74
CA GLU A 71 -1.15 7.93 0.01
C GLU A 71 -0.70 6.64 -0.66
N SER A 72 -0.80 5.52 0.06
CA SER A 72 -0.45 4.21 -0.50
C SER A 72 -1.37 3.81 -1.66
N HIS A 73 -2.66 4.15 -1.58
CA HIS A 73 -3.58 3.93 -2.69
C HIS A 73 -3.20 4.78 -3.90
N TRP A 74 -2.87 6.05 -3.66
CA TRP A 74 -2.43 6.97 -4.71
C TRP A 74 -1.20 6.43 -5.45
N ILE A 75 -0.15 6.05 -4.74
CA ILE A 75 1.08 5.51 -5.33
C ILE A 75 0.83 4.20 -6.09
N ASN A 76 0.06 3.27 -5.52
CA ASN A 76 -0.27 2.03 -6.20
C ASN A 76 -1.04 2.25 -7.51
N LEU A 77 -1.96 3.24 -7.52
CA LEU A 77 -2.73 3.58 -8.71
C LEU A 77 -1.89 4.26 -9.78
N LEU A 78 -1.03 5.21 -9.40
CA LEU A 78 -0.07 5.81 -10.33
C LEU A 78 0.85 4.75 -10.94
N ASN A 79 1.41 3.88 -10.10
CA ASN A 79 2.28 2.81 -10.56
C ASN A 79 1.55 1.86 -11.51
N ALA A 80 0.31 1.48 -11.20
CA ALA A 80 -0.49 0.64 -12.08
C ALA A 80 -0.81 1.32 -13.42
N TYR A 81 -1.06 2.62 -13.40
CA TYR A 81 -1.34 3.39 -14.61
C TYR A 81 -0.13 3.53 -15.53
N TYR A 82 1.03 3.89 -14.97
CA TYR A 82 2.23 4.18 -15.76
C TYR A 82 3.11 2.94 -16.00
N ASN A 83 3.29 2.10 -14.99
CA ASN A 83 4.27 1.00 -15.01
C ASN A 83 3.64 -0.39 -15.13
N ARG A 84 2.34 -0.52 -14.88
CA ARG A 84 1.54 -1.75 -15.02
C ARG A 84 1.82 -2.83 -13.98
N TYR A 85 3.00 -2.91 -13.40
CA TYR A 85 3.35 -3.94 -12.42
C TYR A 85 4.14 -3.36 -11.25
N SER A 86 4.22 -4.13 -10.18
CA SER A 86 5.01 -3.87 -8.99
C SER A 86 5.74 -5.15 -8.58
N PHE A 87 6.78 -5.05 -7.78
CA PHE A 87 7.48 -6.22 -7.26
C PHE A 87 7.12 -6.42 -5.78
N ILE A 88 6.58 -7.59 -5.44
CA ILE A 88 6.19 -7.91 -4.06
C ILE A 88 6.90 -9.19 -3.64
N ASP A 89 7.74 -9.08 -2.62
CA ASP A 89 8.30 -10.24 -1.94
C ASP A 89 7.28 -10.74 -0.91
N THR A 90 6.68 -11.91 -1.18
CA THR A 90 5.64 -12.48 -0.33
C THR A 90 6.18 -13.32 0.83
N ARG A 91 7.48 -13.57 0.87
CA ARG A 91 8.14 -14.33 1.95
C ARG A 91 8.13 -13.58 3.27
N TYR A 92 8.11 -12.26 3.20
CA TYR A 92 8.20 -11.38 4.37
C TYR A 92 6.98 -10.46 4.45
N ALA A 93 6.57 -10.15 5.67
CA ALA A 93 5.51 -9.21 5.95
C ALA A 93 5.90 -8.27 7.08
N PHE A 94 5.71 -6.98 6.88
CA PHE A 94 5.88 -5.98 7.90
C PHE A 94 4.55 -5.65 8.56
N ARG A 95 4.50 -5.70 9.86
CA ARG A 95 3.29 -5.43 10.63
C ARG A 95 3.45 -4.15 11.43
N GLN A 96 2.50 -3.29 11.26
CA GLN A 96 2.31 -2.16 12.16
C GLN A 96 1.81 -2.66 13.52
N LYS A 97 2.34 -2.11 14.61
CA LYS A 97 1.79 -2.37 15.95
C LYS A 97 0.28 -2.08 15.94
N PRO A 98 -0.57 -2.97 16.47
CA PRO A 98 -2.01 -2.76 16.49
C PRO A 98 -2.36 -1.37 17.02
N ASN A 99 -3.25 -0.68 16.33
CA ASN A 99 -3.73 0.66 16.66
C ASN A 99 -2.67 1.79 16.65
N SER A 100 -1.41 1.52 16.29
CA SER A 100 -0.35 2.55 16.29
C SER A 100 -0.70 3.76 15.42
N THR A 101 -1.37 3.56 14.31
CA THR A 101 -1.81 4.65 13.41
C THR A 101 -2.75 5.64 14.09
N PHE A 102 -3.45 5.23 15.17
CA PHE A 102 -4.49 6.02 15.84
C PHE A 102 -4.14 6.43 17.26
N ILE A 103 -3.05 5.93 17.82
CA ILE A 103 -2.68 6.13 19.24
C ILE A 103 -1.37 6.91 19.37
N LEU A 104 -0.44 6.80 18.43
CA LEU A 104 0.86 7.43 18.55
C LEU A 104 0.79 8.91 18.14
N GLU A 105 1.27 9.79 19.03
CA GLU A 105 1.48 11.20 18.73
C GLU A 105 2.45 11.36 17.54
N GLY A 106 2.17 12.34 16.67
CA GLY A 106 3.03 12.63 15.52
C GLY A 106 2.76 11.83 14.25
N GLY A 107 1.87 10.82 14.28
CA GLY A 107 1.44 10.10 13.09
C GLY A 107 0.33 10.82 12.31
N GLN A 108 -0.20 10.19 11.28
CA GLN A 108 -1.36 10.65 10.51
C GLN A 108 -2.65 10.75 11.35
N THR A 109 -2.61 10.31 12.58
CA THR A 109 -3.72 10.23 13.53
C THR A 109 -4.46 11.54 13.69
N MET A 110 -3.74 12.65 13.81
CA MET A 110 -4.34 13.98 14.00
C MET A 110 -5.11 14.50 12.78
N LYS A 111 -4.82 13.97 11.58
CA LYS A 111 -5.44 14.41 10.32
C LYS A 111 -6.36 13.36 9.71
N ARG A 112 -6.37 12.13 10.21
CA ARG A 112 -7.14 11.01 9.68
C ARG A 112 -8.49 10.89 10.38
N SER A 113 -9.54 11.08 9.63
CA SER A 113 -10.92 10.93 10.08
C SER A 113 -11.73 10.22 8.99
N THR A 114 -12.94 9.75 9.31
CA THR A 114 -13.86 9.21 8.30
C THR A 114 -14.15 10.24 7.20
N ILE A 115 -14.20 11.52 7.55
CA ILE A 115 -14.43 12.62 6.60
C ILE A 115 -13.24 12.73 5.64
N THR A 116 -12.01 12.75 6.17
CA THR A 116 -10.80 12.83 5.31
C THR A 116 -10.66 11.58 4.45
N GLU A 117 -10.92 10.39 4.98
CA GLU A 117 -10.88 9.16 4.18
C GLU A 117 -11.94 9.13 3.07
N LYS A 118 -13.15 9.61 3.35
CA LYS A 118 -14.22 9.73 2.34
C LYS A 118 -13.83 10.73 1.25
N ARG A 119 -13.34 11.90 1.64
CA ARG A 119 -12.85 12.94 0.72
C ARG A 119 -11.74 12.39 -0.18
N ASP A 120 -10.73 11.76 0.39
CA ASP A 120 -9.62 11.20 -0.35
C ASP A 120 -10.07 10.07 -1.29
N THR A 121 -11.03 9.24 -0.85
CA THR A 121 -11.61 8.20 -1.70
C THR A 121 -12.36 8.78 -2.89
N LEU A 122 -13.13 9.86 -2.69
CA LEU A 122 -13.82 10.56 -3.78
C LEU A 122 -12.81 11.18 -4.76
N PHE A 123 -11.75 11.80 -4.24
CA PHE A 123 -10.67 12.32 -5.06
C PHE A 123 -9.98 11.22 -5.88
N LEU A 124 -9.62 10.10 -5.26
CA LEU A 124 -9.06 8.95 -5.97
C LEU A 124 -10.02 8.41 -7.05
N LYS A 125 -11.32 8.36 -6.75
CA LYS A 125 -12.33 7.94 -7.72
C LYS A 125 -12.47 8.90 -8.89
N MET A 126 -12.37 10.20 -8.64
CA MET A 126 -12.35 11.22 -9.69
C MET A 126 -11.14 11.06 -10.61
N MET A 127 -9.97 10.73 -10.05
CA MET A 127 -8.72 10.59 -10.81
C MET A 127 -8.60 9.25 -11.55
N PHE A 128 -9.08 8.15 -10.96
CA PHE A 128 -8.83 6.78 -11.42
C PHE A 128 -10.11 5.98 -11.69
N GLY A 129 -11.27 6.62 -11.66
CA GLY A 129 -12.56 6.02 -12.01
C GLY A 129 -12.89 4.76 -11.20
N ASP A 130 -13.31 3.73 -11.91
CA ASP A 130 -13.75 2.45 -11.32
C ASP A 130 -12.60 1.57 -10.77
N SER A 131 -11.36 2.00 -10.92
CA SER A 131 -10.24 1.38 -10.21
C SER A 131 -10.36 1.53 -8.67
N ILE A 132 -11.20 2.46 -8.20
CA ILE A 132 -11.55 2.62 -6.79
C ILE A 132 -13.01 2.24 -6.58
N GLN A 133 -13.22 1.22 -5.76
CA GLN A 133 -14.54 0.78 -5.36
C GLN A 133 -14.71 0.93 -3.84
N THR A 134 -15.88 1.35 -3.41
CA THR A 134 -16.29 1.32 -2.00
C THR A 134 -16.96 0.00 -1.70
N LYS A 135 -16.64 -0.63 -0.59
CA LYS A 135 -17.32 -1.84 -0.16
C LYS A 135 -18.76 -1.50 0.22
N LYS A 136 -19.74 -2.21 -0.37
CA LYS A 136 -21.15 -2.10 0.02
C LYS A 136 -21.37 -2.68 1.42
N GLY A 137 -22.33 -2.12 2.18
CA GLY A 137 -22.75 -2.66 3.48
C GLY A 137 -21.73 -2.45 4.60
N GLN A 138 -20.97 -1.38 4.56
CA GLN A 138 -20.13 -0.99 5.67
C GLN A 138 -21.01 -0.70 6.90
N LYS A 139 -21.07 -1.67 7.82
CA LYS A 139 -21.56 -1.39 9.17
C LYS A 139 -20.55 -0.43 9.82
N ASP A 140 -21.05 0.58 10.51
CA ASP A 140 -20.20 1.42 11.36
C ASP A 140 -19.37 0.52 12.27
N SER A 141 -18.12 0.32 11.90
CA SER A 141 -17.23 -0.44 12.76
C SER A 141 -16.96 0.42 13.98
N LYS A 142 -16.87 -0.20 15.16
CA LYS A 142 -16.48 0.48 16.42
C LYS A 142 -15.17 1.28 16.30
N LEU A 143 -14.43 1.07 15.23
CA LEU A 143 -13.30 1.88 14.78
C LEU A 143 -13.84 2.88 13.74
N HIS A 144 -14.40 3.98 14.22
CA HIS A 144 -15.02 5.09 13.47
C HIS A 144 -14.15 5.74 12.36
N HIS A 145 -12.97 5.19 12.06
CA HIS A 145 -11.96 5.83 11.24
C HIS A 145 -11.65 5.08 9.93
N ARG A 146 -12.33 3.97 9.62
CA ARG A 146 -12.02 3.19 8.41
C ARG A 146 -13.15 3.27 7.38
N TYR A 147 -12.93 4.11 6.39
CA TYR A 147 -13.69 4.03 5.16
C TYR A 147 -13.13 2.91 4.30
N GLN A 148 -13.87 1.79 4.19
CA GLN A 148 -13.36 0.61 3.47
C GLN A 148 -13.48 0.79 1.97
N ARG A 149 -12.38 0.64 1.28
CA ARG A 149 -12.26 0.70 -0.18
C ARG A 149 -11.52 -0.52 -0.70
N LYS A 150 -11.72 -0.80 -1.97
CA LYS A 150 -11.03 -1.86 -2.70
C LYS A 150 -10.43 -1.24 -3.95
N LEU A 151 -9.17 -1.56 -4.21
CA LEU A 151 -8.58 -1.32 -5.52
C LEU A 151 -9.03 -2.42 -6.49
N ASN A 152 -9.52 -2.03 -7.64
CA ASN A 152 -9.86 -2.90 -8.75
C ASN A 152 -8.94 -2.55 -9.92
N ILE A 153 -7.67 -2.89 -9.75
CA ILE A 153 -6.67 -2.67 -10.78
C ILE A 153 -6.68 -3.88 -11.70
N LYS A 154 -7.11 -3.68 -12.92
CA LYS A 154 -6.93 -4.64 -14.01
C LYS A 154 -5.60 -4.30 -14.68
N LEU A 155 -4.64 -5.16 -14.50
CA LEU A 155 -3.34 -5.09 -15.16
C LEU A 155 -3.36 -5.93 -16.44
#